data_cb8cfee6ce98e58989be68e75540c134
#
_entry.id   cb8cfee6ce98e58989be68e75540c134
#
_cell.length_a   1.000
_cell.length_b   1.000
_cell.length_c   1.000
_cell.angle_alpha   90.00
_cell.angle_beta   90.00
_cell.angle_gamma   90.00
#
_symmetry.space_group_name_H-M   'P 1'
#
loop_
_entity.id
_entity.type
_entity.pdbx_description
1 polymer ?
#
loop_
_entity_poly.entity_id
_entity_poly.type
_entity_poly.pdbx_seq_one_letter_code
_entity_poly.pdbx_strand_id
1 'polypeptide(L)'
;MTVAAQVLPRDFKVHDVGAVRSDWTREEIRALFALPFPELLFQAATVHRIHFDPREVQVSTLLSIKTGGCPEDCGYCPQSAHHDTKLPAEKLMEVEKVLAEARAAKDSGATRFCMGAAWRSPKDRDLDAVCAMVEGVKAMGLESCATLGMLTPDQAQRLKRSGLDYYNHNLDTSPEFYGNIISTRIYADRLNTLSSVREAGINVCCGGIVGMGESAEDRVGMIHALATLPSHPESVPINMLVQVEGTPLKGAAKLDQFDFVRTVAVARITMPKSMVRLSAGREEMSDETQALCFIAGANSIFYGAKLLTTPNPGEDHDQALFQRLGMVPMPV
;
A
#
# COMPACT_ATOMS: atom_id res chain seq x y z
N MET A 1 -3.37 15.46 -36.22
CA MET A 1 -3.44 16.44 -35.13
C MET A 1 -2.15 16.37 -34.34
N THR A 2 -1.31 17.38 -34.46
CA THR A 2 0.02 17.42 -33.82
C THR A 2 -0.22 17.74 -32.34
N VAL A 3 0.00 16.75 -31.45
CA VAL A 3 0.02 17.00 -30.00
C VAL A 3 1.27 17.84 -29.75
N ALA A 4 1.09 19.13 -29.48
CA ALA A 4 2.17 19.98 -29.05
C ALA A 4 2.74 19.41 -27.75
N ALA A 5 4.00 18.98 -27.78
CA ALA A 5 4.74 18.63 -26.58
C ALA A 5 4.74 19.89 -25.68
N GLN A 6 3.95 19.87 -24.60
CA GLN A 6 4.07 20.87 -23.57
C GLN A 6 5.43 20.66 -22.90
N VAL A 7 6.39 21.48 -23.31
CA VAL A 7 7.67 21.60 -22.66
C VAL A 7 7.39 22.06 -21.22
N LEU A 8 7.90 21.32 -20.22
CA LEU A 8 7.86 21.73 -18.82
C LEU A 8 8.25 23.20 -18.69
N PRO A 9 7.67 23.95 -17.74
CA PRO A 9 8.12 25.28 -17.40
C PRO A 9 9.64 25.22 -17.18
N ARG A 10 10.40 26.11 -17.87
CA ARG A 10 11.88 26.17 -17.77
C ARG A 10 12.40 26.52 -16.36
N ASP A 11 11.49 26.69 -15.39
CA ASP A 11 11.75 27.09 -14.02
C ASP A 11 11.78 25.91 -13.03
N PHE A 12 11.77 24.66 -13.50
CA PHE A 12 12.02 23.51 -12.63
C PHE A 12 13.48 23.56 -12.14
N LYS A 13 13.68 24.19 -10.97
CA LYS A 13 15.00 24.33 -10.38
C LYS A 13 15.46 22.95 -9.93
N VAL A 14 16.58 22.50 -10.48
CA VAL A 14 17.26 21.24 -10.11
C VAL A 14 17.50 21.11 -8.59
N HIS A 15 17.45 22.23 -7.86
CA HIS A 15 17.63 22.30 -6.41
C HIS A 15 16.47 21.70 -5.59
N ASP A 16 15.29 21.46 -6.17
CA ASP A 16 14.10 20.95 -5.46
C ASP A 16 13.81 19.47 -5.76
N VAL A 17 14.64 18.81 -6.55
CA VAL A 17 14.45 17.37 -6.88
C VAL A 17 14.65 16.55 -5.61
N GLY A 18 13.60 15.83 -5.21
CA GLY A 18 13.60 14.99 -4.01
C GLY A 18 13.36 15.75 -2.69
N ALA A 19 13.05 17.05 -2.74
CA ALA A 19 12.63 17.79 -1.55
C ALA A 19 11.30 17.22 -0.98
N VAL A 20 11.26 17.09 0.36
CA VAL A 20 10.03 16.68 1.06
C VAL A 20 9.15 17.89 1.24
N ARG A 21 7.97 17.88 0.63
CA ARG A 21 6.98 18.96 0.77
C ARG A 21 5.55 18.39 0.70
N SER A 22 4.61 19.03 1.39
CA SER A 22 3.20 18.63 1.46
C SER A 22 2.24 19.67 0.85
N ASP A 23 2.77 20.61 0.06
CA ASP A 23 2.01 21.69 -0.60
C ASP A 23 1.81 21.45 -2.10
N TRP A 24 1.84 20.18 -2.53
CA TRP A 24 1.60 19.81 -3.91
C TRP A 24 0.23 20.27 -4.39
N THR A 25 0.17 20.88 -5.56
CA THR A 25 -1.09 21.16 -6.25
C THR A 25 -1.50 20.02 -7.17
N ARG A 26 -2.79 19.90 -7.48
CA ARG A 26 -3.26 18.90 -8.46
C ARG A 26 -2.68 19.17 -9.86
N GLU A 27 -2.45 20.43 -10.21
CA GLU A 27 -1.84 20.83 -11.48
C GLU A 27 -0.42 20.30 -11.61
N GLU A 28 0.40 20.42 -10.57
CA GLU A 28 1.76 19.88 -10.55
C GLU A 28 1.76 18.35 -10.68
N ILE A 29 0.90 17.66 -9.93
CA ILE A 29 0.78 16.20 -10.00
C ILE A 29 0.28 15.75 -11.37
N ARG A 30 -0.72 16.45 -11.95
CA ARG A 30 -1.20 16.19 -13.31
C ARG A 30 -0.09 16.38 -14.35
N ALA A 31 0.75 17.41 -14.19
CA ALA A 31 1.88 17.65 -15.06
C ALA A 31 2.91 16.51 -14.98
N LEU A 32 3.15 15.93 -13.79
CA LEU A 32 3.99 14.73 -13.63
C LEU A 32 3.41 13.53 -14.38
N PHE A 33 2.11 13.25 -14.24
CA PHE A 33 1.46 12.17 -14.98
C PHE A 33 1.50 12.37 -16.50
N ALA A 34 1.53 13.60 -16.98
CA ALA A 34 1.58 13.95 -18.40
C ALA A 34 2.99 13.92 -19.00
N LEU A 35 4.05 13.77 -18.21
CA LEU A 35 5.41 13.68 -18.71
C LEU A 35 5.58 12.53 -19.72
N PRO A 36 6.46 12.67 -20.71
CA PRO A 36 6.94 11.54 -21.49
C PRO A 36 7.43 10.43 -20.55
N PHE A 37 7.06 9.18 -20.84
CA PHE A 37 7.32 8.07 -19.92
C PHE A 37 8.80 7.92 -19.50
N PRO A 38 9.79 8.03 -20.44
CA PRO A 38 11.20 7.96 -20.06
C PRO A 38 11.64 9.10 -19.14
N GLU A 39 11.09 10.30 -19.34
CA GLU A 39 11.39 11.47 -18.52
C GLU A 39 10.85 11.32 -17.09
N LEU A 40 9.60 10.84 -16.96
CA LEU A 40 9.00 10.56 -15.66
C LEU A 40 9.82 9.51 -14.88
N LEU A 41 10.23 8.41 -15.55
CA LEU A 41 11.04 7.38 -14.92
C LEU A 41 12.43 7.89 -14.49
N PHE A 42 13.07 8.72 -15.33
CA PHE A 42 14.35 9.31 -14.99
C PHE A 42 14.25 10.19 -13.72
N GLN A 43 13.22 11.04 -13.64
CA GLN A 43 13.00 11.88 -12.46
C GLN A 43 12.71 11.04 -11.22
N ALA A 44 11.82 10.06 -11.30
CA ALA A 44 11.49 9.17 -10.20
C ALA A 44 12.70 8.37 -9.71
N ALA A 45 13.49 7.82 -10.64
CA ALA A 45 14.73 7.10 -10.34
C ALA A 45 15.79 8.02 -9.68
N THR A 46 15.84 9.29 -10.07
CA THR A 46 16.73 10.28 -9.45
C THR A 46 16.31 10.56 -8.01
N VAL A 47 15.02 10.84 -7.79
CA VAL A 47 14.46 11.04 -6.44
C VAL A 47 14.69 9.81 -5.55
N HIS A 48 14.49 8.61 -6.09
CA HIS A 48 14.71 7.37 -5.35
C HIS A 48 16.16 7.27 -4.83
N ARG A 49 17.14 7.53 -5.69
CA ARG A 49 18.57 7.44 -5.35
C ARG A 49 19.07 8.53 -4.38
N ILE A 50 18.34 9.61 -4.24
CA ILE A 50 18.67 10.65 -3.23
C ILE A 50 18.38 10.13 -1.82
N HIS A 51 17.35 9.27 -1.66
CA HIS A 51 16.85 8.89 -0.34
C HIS A 51 17.11 7.42 0.01
N PHE A 52 17.34 6.54 -0.98
CA PHE A 52 17.47 5.09 -0.81
C PHE A 52 18.59 4.50 -1.69
N ASP A 53 19.13 3.36 -1.28
CA ASP A 53 19.89 2.51 -2.19
C ASP A 53 18.89 1.85 -3.17
N PRO A 54 19.03 2.10 -4.49
CA PRO A 54 18.08 1.57 -5.47
C PRO A 54 18.15 0.05 -5.64
N ARG A 55 19.14 -0.62 -5.02
CA ARG A 55 19.28 -2.08 -5.03
C ARG A 55 18.53 -2.75 -3.90
N GLU A 56 18.14 -2.00 -2.86
CA GLU A 56 17.50 -2.54 -1.67
C GLU A 56 15.99 -2.53 -1.77
N VAL A 57 15.36 -3.65 -1.41
CA VAL A 57 13.90 -3.82 -1.38
C VAL A 57 13.47 -4.28 0.00
N GLN A 58 12.57 -3.53 0.63
CA GLN A 58 11.94 -3.95 1.87
C GLN A 58 11.00 -5.12 1.60
N VAL A 59 11.20 -6.22 2.33
CA VAL A 59 10.37 -7.42 2.24
C VAL A 59 9.45 -7.50 3.45
N SER A 60 8.16 -7.60 3.20
CA SER A 60 7.12 -7.72 4.24
C SER A 60 6.24 -8.94 3.99
N THR A 61 5.77 -9.59 5.04
CA THR A 61 4.77 -10.67 4.93
C THR A 61 3.44 -10.19 5.47
N LEU A 62 2.34 -10.65 4.87
CA LEU A 62 0.98 -10.27 5.27
C LEU A 62 0.15 -11.51 5.60
N LEU A 63 -0.30 -11.61 6.84
CA LEU A 63 -1.20 -12.67 7.32
C LEU A 63 -2.62 -12.16 7.55
N SER A 64 -3.63 -12.91 7.06
CA SER A 64 -5.02 -12.69 7.47
C SER A 64 -5.25 -13.35 8.83
N ILE A 65 -5.31 -12.55 9.89
CA ILE A 65 -5.56 -13.03 11.26
C ILE A 65 -7.05 -13.22 11.55
N LYS A 66 -7.92 -12.64 10.71
CA LYS A 66 -9.37 -12.85 10.73
C LYS A 66 -9.91 -12.64 9.31
N THR A 67 -10.42 -13.68 8.68
CA THR A 67 -10.85 -13.70 7.29
C THR A 67 -12.38 -13.60 7.18
N GLY A 68 -12.88 -12.90 6.16
CA GLY A 68 -14.28 -12.86 5.76
C GLY A 68 -15.27 -12.23 6.74
N GLY A 69 -16.50 -12.02 6.29
CA GLY A 69 -17.59 -11.47 7.10
C GLY A 69 -17.37 -10.02 7.52
N CYS A 70 -16.64 -9.23 6.76
CA CYS A 70 -16.49 -7.79 6.98
C CYS A 70 -17.82 -7.08 6.67
N PRO A 71 -18.32 -6.19 7.55
CA PRO A 71 -19.58 -5.49 7.32
C PRO A 71 -19.48 -4.30 6.36
N GLU A 72 -18.29 -4.05 5.78
CA GLU A 72 -18.06 -3.03 4.75
C GLU A 72 -18.36 -3.58 3.35
N ASP A 73 -18.83 -2.72 2.44
CA ASP A 73 -19.24 -3.07 1.08
C ASP A 73 -18.19 -2.74 0.00
N CYS A 74 -16.91 -2.60 0.37
CA CYS A 74 -15.85 -2.26 -0.58
C CYS A 74 -15.91 -3.12 -1.85
N GLY A 75 -16.17 -2.49 -3.01
CA GLY A 75 -16.48 -3.18 -4.27
C GLY A 75 -15.38 -4.11 -4.81
N TYR A 76 -14.16 -3.95 -4.36
CA TYR A 76 -12.99 -4.79 -4.72
C TYR A 76 -12.75 -5.94 -3.74
N CYS A 77 -13.37 -5.93 -2.54
CA CYS A 77 -12.93 -6.74 -1.42
C CYS A 77 -13.71 -8.06 -1.31
N PRO A 78 -13.06 -9.23 -1.48
CA PRO A 78 -13.73 -10.52 -1.34
C PRO A 78 -14.10 -10.87 0.10
N GLN A 79 -13.62 -10.13 1.10
CA GLN A 79 -13.92 -10.37 2.51
C GLN A 79 -15.22 -9.71 2.98
N SER A 80 -15.86 -8.91 2.11
CA SER A 80 -17.13 -8.24 2.41
C SER A 80 -18.26 -9.26 2.63
N ALA A 81 -19.09 -9.03 3.65
CA ALA A 81 -20.32 -9.80 3.86
C ALA A 81 -21.42 -9.44 2.84
N HIS A 82 -21.25 -8.37 2.06
CA HIS A 82 -22.17 -7.94 1.02
C HIS A 82 -21.95 -8.66 -0.32
N HIS A 83 -20.85 -9.44 -0.45
CA HIS A 83 -20.47 -10.09 -1.71
C HIS A 83 -20.49 -11.60 -1.61
N ASP A 84 -20.99 -12.28 -2.67
CA ASP A 84 -21.05 -13.75 -2.74
C ASP A 84 -19.74 -14.34 -3.31
N THR A 85 -18.66 -14.18 -2.58
CA THR A 85 -17.31 -14.64 -2.98
C THR A 85 -16.99 -16.06 -2.51
N LYS A 86 -17.94 -16.74 -1.85
CA LYS A 86 -17.74 -18.05 -1.22
C LYS A 86 -16.64 -18.11 -0.15
N LEU A 87 -16.11 -16.96 0.25
CA LEU A 87 -15.09 -16.90 1.29
C LEU A 87 -15.75 -17.05 2.67
N PRO A 88 -15.41 -18.07 3.46
CA PRO A 88 -16.00 -18.29 4.78
C PRO A 88 -15.60 -17.20 5.75
N ALA A 89 -16.50 -16.84 6.68
CA ALA A 89 -16.17 -15.97 7.79
C ALA A 89 -15.51 -16.80 8.89
N GLU A 90 -14.29 -16.44 9.23
CA GLU A 90 -13.48 -17.10 10.27
C GLU A 90 -13.46 -16.26 11.57
N LYS A 91 -13.16 -16.92 12.68
CA LYS A 91 -12.87 -16.25 13.96
C LYS A 91 -11.48 -15.63 13.92
N LEU A 92 -11.19 -14.75 14.88
CA LEU A 92 -9.83 -14.28 15.11
C LEU A 92 -8.92 -15.49 15.40
N MET A 93 -7.78 -15.52 14.73
CA MET A 93 -6.75 -16.57 14.88
C MET A 93 -6.17 -16.54 16.29
N GLU A 94 -5.81 -17.70 16.82
CA GLU A 94 -5.12 -17.81 18.11
C GLU A 94 -3.73 -17.20 18.05
N VAL A 95 -3.30 -16.55 19.14
CA VAL A 95 -2.04 -15.80 19.23
C VAL A 95 -0.85 -16.68 18.83
N GLU A 96 -0.79 -17.91 19.36
CA GLU A 96 0.30 -18.85 19.12
C GLU A 96 0.45 -19.21 17.64
N LYS A 97 -0.67 -19.31 16.91
CA LYS A 97 -0.64 -19.58 15.46
C LYS A 97 -0.08 -18.37 14.69
N VAL A 98 -0.51 -17.17 15.06
CA VAL A 98 0.01 -15.94 14.43
C VAL A 98 1.52 -15.80 14.68
N LEU A 99 1.97 -16.11 15.90
CA LEU A 99 3.40 -16.06 16.24
C LEU A 99 4.21 -17.15 15.54
N ALA A 100 3.63 -18.31 15.25
CA ALA A 100 4.28 -19.35 14.44
C ALA A 100 4.48 -18.86 12.98
N GLU A 101 3.48 -18.25 12.38
CA GLU A 101 3.56 -17.64 11.04
C GLU A 101 4.58 -16.47 11.00
N ALA A 102 4.61 -15.64 12.04
CA ALA A 102 5.58 -14.55 12.13
C ALA A 102 7.02 -15.07 12.21
N ARG A 103 7.24 -16.20 12.90
CA ARG A 103 8.55 -16.84 12.97
C ARG A 103 8.98 -17.40 11.62
N ALA A 104 8.06 -18.10 10.92
CA ALA A 104 8.31 -18.59 9.58
C ALA A 104 8.62 -17.44 8.60
N ALA A 105 7.88 -16.33 8.66
CA ALA A 105 8.14 -15.14 7.86
C ALA A 105 9.53 -14.55 8.12
N LYS A 106 9.97 -14.48 9.38
CA LYS A 106 11.32 -14.04 9.75
C LYS A 106 12.39 -14.97 9.16
N ASP A 107 12.19 -16.27 9.28
CA ASP A 107 13.14 -17.28 8.78
C ASP A 107 13.26 -17.22 7.25
N SER A 108 12.20 -16.80 6.55
CA SER A 108 12.18 -16.50 5.11
C SER A 108 12.77 -15.14 4.74
N GLY A 109 13.24 -14.34 5.69
CA GLY A 109 13.91 -13.05 5.45
C GLY A 109 13.00 -11.83 5.45
N ALA A 110 11.74 -11.94 5.89
CA ALA A 110 10.89 -10.77 6.07
C ALA A 110 11.43 -9.87 7.20
N THR A 111 11.43 -8.55 6.96
CA THR A 111 11.79 -7.55 7.97
C THR A 111 10.57 -6.98 8.68
N ARG A 112 9.37 -7.13 8.06
CA ARG A 112 8.10 -6.65 8.59
C ARG A 112 7.02 -7.73 8.49
N PHE A 113 6.27 -7.90 9.56
CA PHE A 113 5.10 -8.79 9.60
C PHE A 113 3.82 -7.98 9.74
N CYS A 114 2.94 -8.09 8.73
CA CYS A 114 1.67 -7.39 8.67
C CYS A 114 0.52 -8.32 9.03
N MET A 115 -0.40 -7.86 9.88
CA MET A 115 -1.56 -8.60 10.35
C MET A 115 -2.85 -7.91 9.88
N GLY A 116 -3.65 -8.57 9.04
CA GLY A 116 -4.90 -8.04 8.53
C GLY A 116 -6.12 -8.74 9.11
N ALA A 117 -7.14 -7.99 9.54
CA ALA A 117 -8.42 -8.52 9.99
C ALA A 117 -9.59 -7.90 9.22
N ALA A 118 -10.52 -8.72 8.77
CA ALA A 118 -11.74 -8.30 8.06
C ALA A 118 -12.75 -7.69 9.05
N TRP A 119 -12.46 -6.47 9.51
CA TRP A 119 -13.31 -5.69 10.41
C TRP A 119 -13.60 -4.29 9.84
N ARG A 120 -14.76 -3.74 10.22
CA ARG A 120 -15.01 -2.31 10.12
C ARG A 120 -14.18 -1.54 11.15
N SER A 121 -14.15 -2.06 12.38
CA SER A 121 -13.39 -1.58 13.54
C SER A 121 -13.20 -2.76 14.50
N PRO A 122 -12.06 -2.91 15.17
CA PRO A 122 -11.88 -3.96 16.15
C PRO A 122 -12.81 -3.74 17.37
N LYS A 123 -13.31 -4.84 17.95
CA LYS A 123 -13.97 -4.78 19.24
C LYS A 123 -12.93 -4.80 20.35
N ASP A 124 -13.17 -4.09 21.46
CA ASP A 124 -12.21 -3.99 22.56
C ASP A 124 -11.81 -5.35 23.14
N ARG A 125 -12.75 -6.30 23.20
CA ARG A 125 -12.48 -7.68 23.64
C ARG A 125 -11.52 -8.47 22.72
N ASP A 126 -11.49 -8.12 21.43
CA ASP A 126 -10.62 -8.79 20.44
C ASP A 126 -9.23 -8.10 20.38
N LEU A 127 -9.17 -6.86 20.88
CA LEU A 127 -7.95 -6.04 20.83
C LEU A 127 -6.86 -6.54 21.77
N ASP A 128 -7.22 -7.19 22.90
CA ASP A 128 -6.24 -7.78 23.82
C ASP A 128 -5.41 -8.88 23.14
N ALA A 129 -6.07 -9.75 22.39
CA ALA A 129 -5.38 -10.78 21.62
C ALA A 129 -4.47 -10.17 20.52
N VAL A 130 -4.95 -9.11 19.82
CA VAL A 130 -4.16 -8.40 18.84
C VAL A 130 -2.94 -7.71 19.47
N CYS A 131 -3.09 -7.12 20.64
CA CYS A 131 -1.97 -6.54 21.39
C CYS A 131 -0.91 -7.61 21.73
N ALA A 132 -1.34 -8.79 22.20
CA ALA A 132 -0.42 -9.89 22.47
C ALA A 132 0.30 -10.40 21.21
N MET A 133 -0.41 -10.43 20.05
CA MET A 133 0.22 -10.72 18.75
C MET A 133 1.31 -9.69 18.41
N VAL A 134 1.01 -8.39 18.55
CA VAL A 134 1.96 -7.30 18.31
C VAL A 134 3.20 -7.44 19.20
N GLU A 135 3.02 -7.63 20.49
CA GLU A 135 4.11 -7.83 21.47
C GLU A 135 4.99 -9.02 21.08
N GLY A 136 4.39 -10.14 20.71
CA GLY A 136 5.10 -11.33 20.29
C GLY A 136 5.90 -11.13 18.98
N VAL A 137 5.34 -10.45 18.00
CA VAL A 137 6.03 -10.07 16.75
C VAL A 137 7.23 -9.16 17.04
N LYS A 138 7.04 -8.16 17.90
CA LYS A 138 8.12 -7.25 18.33
C LYS A 138 9.25 -7.99 19.06
N ALA A 139 8.90 -8.93 19.94
CA ALA A 139 9.88 -9.75 20.67
C ALA A 139 10.77 -10.60 19.73
N MET A 140 10.31 -10.88 18.51
CA MET A 140 11.09 -11.55 17.47
C MET A 140 12.04 -10.61 16.72
N GLY A 141 11.99 -9.29 16.95
CA GLY A 141 12.79 -8.27 16.24
C GLY A 141 12.22 -7.88 14.88
N LEU A 142 10.99 -8.27 14.55
CA LEU A 142 10.29 -7.83 13.33
C LEU A 142 9.64 -6.46 13.56
N GLU A 143 9.54 -5.64 12.51
CA GLU A 143 8.58 -4.54 12.47
C GLU A 143 7.17 -5.12 12.43
N SER A 144 6.27 -4.57 13.24
CA SER A 144 4.86 -4.97 13.28
C SER A 144 3.97 -3.99 12.51
N CYS A 145 3.06 -4.50 11.70
CA CYS A 145 2.05 -3.70 11.01
C CYS A 145 0.67 -4.33 11.19
N ALA A 146 -0.37 -3.50 11.38
CA ALA A 146 -1.73 -3.99 11.53
C ALA A 146 -2.71 -3.26 10.60
N THR A 147 -3.71 -4.00 10.10
CA THR A 147 -4.85 -3.51 9.30
C THR A 147 -6.14 -4.04 9.93
N LEU A 148 -6.76 -3.26 10.79
CA LEU A 148 -7.90 -3.71 11.61
C LEU A 148 -9.19 -2.93 11.34
N GLY A 149 -9.23 -2.14 10.25
CA GLY A 149 -10.32 -1.22 9.96
C GLY A 149 -10.13 0.15 10.64
N MET A 150 -11.21 0.81 11.02
CA MET A 150 -11.16 2.11 11.70
C MET A 150 -10.73 1.95 13.16
N LEU A 151 -9.98 2.92 13.69
CA LEU A 151 -9.57 2.97 15.09
C LEU A 151 -10.10 4.21 15.77
N THR A 152 -10.54 4.03 17.02
CA THR A 152 -10.69 5.14 17.95
C THR A 152 -9.31 5.59 18.47
N PRO A 153 -9.18 6.83 19.01
CA PRO A 153 -7.94 7.27 19.66
C PRO A 153 -7.44 6.31 20.74
N ASP A 154 -8.35 5.80 21.59
CA ASP A 154 -7.99 4.87 22.67
C ASP A 154 -7.46 3.53 22.13
N GLN A 155 -8.07 3.00 21.07
CA GLN A 155 -7.60 1.77 20.40
C GLN A 155 -6.21 1.96 19.79
N ALA A 156 -5.98 3.10 19.13
CA ALA A 156 -4.66 3.44 18.60
C ALA A 156 -3.61 3.53 19.70
N GLN A 157 -3.92 4.18 20.82
CA GLN A 157 -3.04 4.26 21.99
C GLN A 157 -2.75 2.88 22.62
N ARG A 158 -3.73 1.97 22.66
CA ARG A 158 -3.51 0.60 23.16
C ARG A 158 -2.52 -0.16 22.25
N LEU A 159 -2.73 -0.11 20.94
CA LEU A 159 -1.82 -0.73 19.96
C LEU A 159 -0.41 -0.15 20.03
N LYS A 160 -0.27 1.17 20.21
CA LYS A 160 1.03 1.81 20.43
C LYS A 160 1.75 1.30 21.66
N ARG A 161 1.04 1.18 22.79
CA ARG A 161 1.62 0.64 24.03
C ARG A 161 2.11 -0.81 23.89
N SER A 162 1.46 -1.62 23.03
CA SER A 162 1.91 -2.97 22.69
C SER A 162 3.11 -3.00 21.75
N GLY A 163 3.58 -1.83 21.28
CA GLY A 163 4.74 -1.73 20.41
C GLY A 163 4.45 -1.73 18.91
N LEU A 164 3.20 -1.50 18.49
CA LEU A 164 2.87 -1.43 17.06
C LEU A 164 3.66 -0.34 16.36
N ASP A 165 4.40 -0.71 15.30
CA ASP A 165 5.22 0.21 14.52
C ASP A 165 4.42 0.91 13.43
N TYR A 166 3.56 0.18 12.70
CA TYR A 166 2.81 0.68 11.55
C TYR A 166 1.34 0.31 11.63
N TYR A 167 0.48 1.21 11.17
CA TYR A 167 -0.93 0.93 10.93
C TYR A 167 -1.27 1.17 9.47
N ASN A 168 -1.80 0.14 8.80
CA ASN A 168 -2.27 0.26 7.42
C ASN A 168 -3.74 0.67 7.38
N HIS A 169 -4.00 1.79 6.71
CA HIS A 169 -5.36 2.27 6.44
C HIS A 169 -5.37 3.08 5.15
N ASN A 170 -5.62 2.40 4.04
CA ASN A 170 -5.55 3.01 2.72
C ASN A 170 -6.67 4.03 2.49
N LEU A 171 -6.41 5.06 1.70
CA LEU A 171 -7.43 5.96 1.15
C LEU A 171 -8.20 5.28 0.00
N ASP A 172 -7.63 4.23 -0.57
CA ASP A 172 -8.11 3.40 -1.67
C ASP A 172 -8.13 4.12 -3.02
N THR A 173 -8.72 5.32 -3.12
CA THR A 173 -8.82 6.10 -4.37
C THR A 173 -8.92 7.60 -4.07
N SER A 174 -9.31 8.43 -5.07
CA SER A 174 -9.58 9.86 -4.86
C SER A 174 -10.81 10.09 -3.98
N PRO A 175 -10.89 11.25 -3.31
CA PRO A 175 -12.12 11.66 -2.60
C PRO A 175 -13.36 11.65 -3.50
N GLU A 176 -13.19 12.04 -4.77
CA GLU A 176 -14.27 12.16 -5.75
C GLU A 176 -14.81 10.81 -6.20
N PHE A 177 -13.93 9.81 -6.36
CA PHE A 177 -14.31 8.48 -6.83
C PHE A 177 -14.70 7.52 -5.70
N TYR A 178 -14.38 7.86 -4.45
CA TYR A 178 -14.53 6.98 -3.29
C TYR A 178 -15.96 6.43 -3.12
N GLY A 179 -16.98 7.28 -3.29
CA GLY A 179 -18.39 6.89 -3.17
C GLY A 179 -18.86 5.88 -4.22
N ASN A 180 -18.14 5.72 -5.33
CA ASN A 180 -18.43 4.70 -6.35
C ASN A 180 -17.97 3.30 -5.94
N ILE A 181 -17.08 3.21 -4.94
CA ILE A 181 -16.43 1.97 -4.53
C ILE A 181 -16.93 1.50 -3.16
N ILE A 182 -17.25 2.41 -2.25
CA ILE A 182 -17.64 2.11 -0.87
C ILE A 182 -18.80 3.03 -0.47
N SER A 183 -19.89 2.46 0.04
CA SER A 183 -21.05 3.23 0.52
C SER A 183 -21.25 3.14 2.05
N THR A 184 -20.69 2.13 2.70
CA THR A 184 -20.88 1.88 4.13
C THR A 184 -20.08 2.83 5.04
N ARG A 185 -19.15 3.61 4.48
CA ARG A 185 -18.37 4.66 5.17
C ARG A 185 -17.99 5.76 4.21
N ILE A 186 -17.64 6.93 4.72
CA ILE A 186 -17.22 8.08 3.92
C ILE A 186 -15.69 8.25 3.94
N TYR A 187 -15.17 9.03 3.00
CA TYR A 187 -13.73 9.30 2.88
C TYR A 187 -13.12 9.92 4.15
N ALA A 188 -13.89 10.79 4.83
CA ALA A 188 -13.47 11.40 6.09
C ALA A 188 -13.20 10.38 7.21
N ASP A 189 -13.89 9.23 7.23
CA ASP A 189 -13.64 8.16 8.22
C ASP A 189 -12.23 7.59 8.07
N ARG A 190 -11.71 7.54 6.82
CA ARG A 190 -10.32 7.14 6.55
C ARG A 190 -9.34 8.14 7.14
N LEU A 191 -9.55 9.42 6.86
CA LEU A 191 -8.68 10.50 7.35
C LEU A 191 -8.69 10.59 8.87
N ASN A 192 -9.85 10.45 9.51
CA ASN A 192 -9.98 10.44 10.97
C ASN A 192 -9.19 9.29 11.61
N THR A 193 -9.23 8.10 11.00
CA THR A 193 -8.43 6.96 11.48
C THR A 193 -6.94 7.25 11.35
N LEU A 194 -6.49 7.83 10.22
CA LEU A 194 -5.08 8.20 10.03
C LEU A 194 -4.63 9.26 11.06
N SER A 195 -5.48 10.22 11.40
CA SER A 195 -5.22 11.22 12.46
C SER A 195 -5.01 10.52 13.81
N SER A 196 -5.94 9.65 14.21
CA SER A 196 -5.83 8.90 15.47
C SER A 196 -4.55 8.06 15.56
N VAL A 197 -4.15 7.45 14.45
CA VAL A 197 -2.91 6.66 14.32
C VAL A 197 -1.68 7.56 14.51
N ARG A 198 -1.66 8.73 13.84
CA ARG A 198 -0.56 9.71 13.97
C ARG A 198 -0.46 10.27 15.38
N GLU A 199 -1.58 10.66 15.97
CA GLU A 199 -1.65 11.20 17.33
C GLU A 199 -1.16 10.18 18.37
N ALA A 200 -1.36 8.89 18.13
CA ALA A 200 -0.81 7.82 18.95
C ALA A 200 0.71 7.59 18.74
N GLY A 201 1.34 8.24 17.75
CA GLY A 201 2.75 8.06 17.43
C GLY A 201 3.05 6.74 16.72
N ILE A 202 2.09 6.18 15.99
CA ILE A 202 2.26 5.01 15.12
C ILE A 202 2.54 5.51 13.71
N ASN A 203 3.48 4.87 13.01
CA ASN A 203 3.75 5.16 11.59
C ASN A 203 2.56 4.75 10.72
N VAL A 204 2.34 5.51 9.65
CA VAL A 204 1.24 5.29 8.72
C VAL A 204 1.69 4.50 7.51
N CYS A 205 0.96 3.43 7.19
CA CYS A 205 1.00 2.77 5.90
C CYS A 205 -0.33 3.12 5.19
N CYS A 206 -0.26 3.92 4.13
CA CYS A 206 -1.46 4.42 3.46
C CYS A 206 -1.20 4.63 1.98
N GLY A 207 -2.04 4.07 1.13
CA GLY A 207 -1.96 4.15 -0.31
C GLY A 207 -3.32 3.95 -0.96
N GLY A 208 -3.31 3.35 -2.17
CA GLY A 208 -4.54 3.15 -2.91
C GLY A 208 -4.51 1.95 -3.86
N ILE A 209 -5.61 1.81 -4.58
CA ILE A 209 -5.84 0.78 -5.57
C ILE A 209 -6.14 1.47 -6.90
N VAL A 210 -5.51 1.03 -7.97
CA VAL A 210 -5.75 1.51 -9.34
C VAL A 210 -6.28 0.39 -10.23
N GLY A 211 -7.05 0.77 -11.25
CA GLY A 211 -7.74 -0.19 -12.13
C GLY A 211 -9.15 -0.54 -11.67
N MET A 212 -9.75 0.25 -10.77
CA MET A 212 -11.12 0.09 -10.31
C MET A 212 -12.17 0.77 -11.21
N GLY A 213 -11.74 1.32 -12.36
CA GLY A 213 -12.57 2.12 -13.26
C GLY A 213 -12.46 3.63 -13.02
N GLU A 214 -11.53 4.04 -12.18
CA GLU A 214 -11.17 5.42 -11.93
C GLU A 214 -10.55 6.08 -13.17
N SER A 215 -10.72 7.38 -13.32
CA SER A 215 -10.10 8.19 -14.36
C SER A 215 -8.63 8.51 -14.04
N ALA A 216 -7.91 9.04 -15.03
CA ALA A 216 -6.57 9.60 -14.79
C ALA A 216 -6.60 10.73 -13.76
N GLU A 217 -7.66 11.55 -13.76
CA GLU A 217 -7.83 12.63 -12.79
C GLU A 217 -8.08 12.11 -11.36
N ASP A 218 -8.73 10.96 -11.21
CA ASP A 218 -8.87 10.31 -9.90
C ASP A 218 -7.52 9.80 -9.39
N ARG A 219 -6.65 9.28 -10.25
CA ARG A 219 -5.27 8.93 -9.86
C ARG A 219 -4.48 10.16 -9.40
N VAL A 220 -4.65 11.31 -10.08
CA VAL A 220 -4.10 12.59 -9.60
C VAL A 220 -4.66 12.95 -8.23
N GLY A 221 -5.98 12.86 -8.04
CA GLY A 221 -6.66 13.13 -6.77
C GLY A 221 -6.20 12.23 -5.62
N MET A 222 -6.00 10.94 -5.88
CA MET A 222 -5.47 9.98 -4.90
C MET A 222 -4.04 10.34 -4.46
N ILE A 223 -3.14 10.58 -5.41
CA ILE A 223 -1.76 10.97 -5.08
C ILE A 223 -1.73 12.31 -4.37
N HIS A 224 -2.53 13.28 -4.81
CA HIS A 224 -2.66 14.58 -4.16
C HIS A 224 -3.08 14.42 -2.69
N ALA A 225 -4.13 13.63 -2.42
CA ALA A 225 -4.59 13.40 -1.06
C ALA A 225 -3.51 12.76 -0.15
N LEU A 226 -2.70 11.84 -0.68
CA LEU A 226 -1.59 11.22 0.05
C LEU A 226 -0.43 12.20 0.28
N ALA A 227 -0.02 12.93 -0.76
CA ALA A 227 1.14 13.83 -0.75
C ALA A 227 0.91 15.13 0.02
N THR A 228 -0.36 15.48 0.30
CA THR A 228 -0.73 16.69 1.06
C THR A 228 -1.17 16.38 2.50
N LEU A 229 -1.04 15.13 2.95
CA LEU A 229 -1.18 14.84 4.38
C LEU A 229 -0.16 15.65 5.20
N PRO A 230 -0.46 16.06 6.43
CA PRO A 230 0.45 16.85 7.28
C PRO A 230 1.85 16.24 7.41
N SER A 231 1.94 14.91 7.36
CA SER A 231 3.17 14.14 7.19
C SER A 231 2.91 13.03 6.19
N HIS A 232 3.82 12.85 5.24
CA HIS A 232 3.70 11.74 4.27
C HIS A 232 3.59 10.41 5.01
N PRO A 233 2.82 9.44 4.48
CA PRO A 233 2.87 8.07 4.98
C PRO A 233 4.30 7.52 4.88
N GLU A 234 4.76 6.82 5.88
CA GLU A 234 6.07 6.14 5.85
C GLU A 234 6.08 5.00 4.82
N SER A 235 4.90 4.42 4.53
CA SER A 235 4.75 3.38 3.52
C SER A 235 3.53 3.68 2.66
N VAL A 236 3.70 3.62 1.33
CA VAL A 236 2.67 3.92 0.34
C VAL A 236 2.46 2.70 -0.56
N PRO A 237 1.54 1.79 -0.21
CA PRO A 237 1.19 0.68 -1.08
C PRO A 237 0.40 1.17 -2.30
N ILE A 238 0.90 0.84 -3.49
CA ILE A 238 0.17 0.97 -4.75
C ILE A 238 -0.28 -0.45 -5.14
N ASN A 239 -1.60 -0.64 -5.15
CA ASN A 239 -2.23 -1.90 -5.50
C ASN A 239 -2.79 -1.80 -6.92
N MET A 240 -2.63 -2.85 -7.71
CA MET A 240 -3.43 -3.06 -8.90
C MET A 240 -4.65 -3.90 -8.52
N LEU A 241 -5.83 -3.54 -9.03
CA LEU A 241 -7.05 -4.30 -8.76
C LEU A 241 -6.86 -5.78 -9.12
N VAL A 242 -7.05 -6.65 -8.14
CA VAL A 242 -7.20 -8.09 -8.37
C VAL A 242 -8.69 -8.39 -8.49
N GLN A 243 -9.10 -8.86 -9.65
CA GLN A 243 -10.50 -9.16 -9.91
C GLN A 243 -10.88 -10.50 -9.28
N VAL A 244 -11.78 -10.47 -8.32
CA VAL A 244 -12.26 -11.67 -7.63
C VAL A 244 -13.70 -11.96 -7.98
N GLU A 245 -14.01 -13.23 -8.29
CA GLU A 245 -15.36 -13.68 -8.60
C GLU A 245 -16.32 -13.39 -7.44
N GLY A 246 -17.51 -12.89 -7.76
CA GLY A 246 -18.52 -12.49 -6.78
C GLY A 246 -18.36 -11.08 -6.22
N THR A 247 -17.30 -10.33 -6.57
CA THR A 247 -17.17 -8.91 -6.23
C THR A 247 -17.75 -8.00 -7.32
N PRO A 248 -18.27 -6.82 -6.98
CA PRO A 248 -18.79 -5.85 -7.96
C PRO A 248 -17.80 -5.44 -9.05
N LEU A 249 -16.49 -5.41 -8.76
CA LEU A 249 -15.47 -5.02 -9.72
C LEU A 249 -14.92 -6.19 -10.54
N LYS A 250 -15.50 -7.38 -10.45
CA LYS A 250 -15.23 -8.47 -11.39
C LYS A 250 -15.64 -8.05 -12.81
N GLY A 251 -14.71 -8.11 -13.74
CA GLY A 251 -14.95 -7.67 -15.12
C GLY A 251 -14.67 -6.20 -15.38
N ALA A 252 -14.11 -5.46 -14.40
CA ALA A 252 -13.59 -4.11 -14.65
C ALA A 252 -12.53 -4.13 -15.77
N ALA A 253 -12.45 -3.05 -16.55
CA ALA A 253 -11.43 -2.92 -17.59
C ALA A 253 -10.02 -3.04 -16.99
N LYS A 254 -9.15 -3.81 -17.63
CA LYS A 254 -7.76 -3.93 -17.17
C LYS A 254 -7.05 -2.59 -17.32
N LEU A 255 -6.34 -2.21 -16.27
CA LEU A 255 -5.47 -1.02 -16.29
C LEU A 255 -4.28 -1.26 -17.23
N ASP A 256 -3.92 -0.23 -18.00
CA ASP A 256 -2.64 -0.22 -18.75
C ASP A 256 -1.47 -0.31 -17.76
N GLN A 257 -0.52 -1.21 -18.03
CA GLN A 257 0.65 -1.41 -17.17
C GLN A 257 1.52 -0.15 -17.08
N PHE A 258 1.59 0.66 -18.14
CA PHE A 258 2.32 1.93 -18.12
C PHE A 258 1.63 2.95 -17.18
N ASP A 259 0.31 2.95 -17.09
CA ASP A 259 -0.42 3.80 -16.14
C ASP A 259 -0.15 3.39 -14.69
N PHE A 260 0.00 2.10 -14.43
CA PHE A 260 0.42 1.60 -13.12
C PHE A 260 1.83 2.09 -12.77
N VAL A 261 2.80 1.90 -13.67
CA VAL A 261 4.18 2.36 -13.47
C VAL A 261 4.26 3.89 -13.31
N ARG A 262 3.47 4.67 -14.06
CA ARG A 262 3.34 6.12 -13.88
C ARG A 262 2.87 6.46 -12.47
N THR A 263 1.89 5.74 -11.94
CA THR A 263 1.36 5.97 -10.58
C THR A 263 2.45 5.73 -9.52
N VAL A 264 3.25 4.66 -9.67
CA VAL A 264 4.41 4.37 -8.81
C VAL A 264 5.44 5.51 -8.89
N ALA A 265 5.77 5.96 -10.12
CA ALA A 265 6.76 7.02 -10.34
C ALA A 265 6.32 8.36 -9.73
N VAL A 266 5.04 8.74 -9.92
CA VAL A 266 4.51 9.98 -9.35
C VAL A 266 4.43 9.88 -7.83
N ALA A 267 4.07 8.72 -7.26
CA ALA A 267 4.11 8.50 -5.81
C ALA A 267 5.54 8.68 -5.24
N ARG A 268 6.57 8.18 -5.93
CA ARG A 268 7.98 8.36 -5.52
C ARG A 268 8.40 9.83 -5.55
N ILE A 269 8.04 10.56 -6.62
CA ILE A 269 8.43 11.97 -6.75
C ILE A 269 7.75 12.83 -5.68
N THR A 270 6.47 12.60 -5.43
CA THR A 270 5.67 13.41 -4.51
C THR A 270 5.87 13.07 -3.04
N MET A 271 6.27 11.83 -2.74
CA MET A 271 6.54 11.33 -1.39
C MET A 271 7.93 10.69 -1.31
N PRO A 272 9.00 11.50 -1.40
CA PRO A 272 10.36 11.03 -1.71
C PRO A 272 10.97 10.11 -0.63
N LYS A 273 10.55 10.22 0.62
CA LYS A 273 11.04 9.39 1.74
C LYS A 273 10.15 8.20 2.09
N SER A 274 9.02 8.03 1.41
CA SER A 274 8.12 6.92 1.68
C SER A 274 8.64 5.60 1.09
N MET A 275 8.38 4.48 1.76
CA MET A 275 8.50 3.17 1.13
C MET A 275 7.36 3.00 0.13
N VAL A 276 7.62 3.13 -1.16
CA VAL A 276 6.63 2.87 -2.20
C VAL A 276 6.56 1.37 -2.44
N ARG A 277 5.40 0.79 -2.12
CA ARG A 277 5.22 -0.66 -2.11
C ARG A 277 4.42 -1.15 -3.31
N LEU A 278 4.96 -2.14 -4.02
CA LEU A 278 4.18 -2.98 -4.89
C LEU A 278 3.42 -3.99 -4.01
N SER A 279 2.10 -3.89 -4.01
CA SER A 279 1.25 -4.70 -3.15
C SER A 279 0.41 -5.68 -3.97
N ALA A 280 -0.93 -5.65 -3.90
CA ALA A 280 -1.75 -6.56 -4.68
C ALA A 280 -1.59 -6.36 -6.20
N GLY A 281 -1.83 -7.44 -6.96
CA GLY A 281 -1.80 -7.45 -8.42
C GLY A 281 -0.46 -7.82 -9.05
N ARG A 282 0.58 -8.10 -8.27
CA ARG A 282 1.91 -8.47 -8.79
C ARG A 282 1.89 -9.78 -9.61
N GLU A 283 1.02 -10.71 -9.27
CA GLU A 283 0.83 -11.96 -10.00
C GLU A 283 0.39 -11.75 -11.47
N GLU A 284 -0.29 -10.64 -11.75
CA GLU A 284 -0.72 -10.28 -13.11
C GLU A 284 0.29 -9.40 -13.86
N MET A 285 1.41 -9.04 -13.24
CA MET A 285 2.48 -8.23 -13.83
C MET A 285 3.57 -9.13 -14.39
N SER A 286 4.10 -8.79 -15.57
CA SER A 286 5.33 -9.41 -16.05
C SER A 286 6.55 -8.95 -15.23
N ASP A 287 7.64 -9.71 -15.27
CA ASP A 287 8.91 -9.35 -14.64
C ASP A 287 9.41 -7.99 -15.11
N GLU A 288 9.22 -7.67 -16.41
CA GLU A 288 9.60 -6.38 -16.99
C GLU A 288 8.79 -5.24 -16.41
N THR A 289 7.48 -5.42 -16.19
CA THR A 289 6.65 -4.41 -15.55
C THR A 289 7.09 -4.20 -14.11
N GLN A 290 7.37 -5.25 -13.35
CA GLN A 290 7.89 -5.13 -12.00
C GLN A 290 9.25 -4.44 -11.97
N ALA A 291 10.15 -4.76 -12.91
CA ALA A 291 11.45 -4.08 -13.06
C ALA A 291 11.28 -2.59 -13.35
N LEU A 292 10.34 -2.21 -14.23
CA LEU A 292 10.01 -0.80 -14.47
C LEU A 292 9.49 -0.11 -13.21
N CYS A 293 8.69 -0.78 -12.38
CA CYS A 293 8.24 -0.25 -11.10
C CYS A 293 9.41 -0.01 -10.13
N PHE A 294 10.39 -0.91 -10.06
CA PHE A 294 11.60 -0.70 -9.24
C PHE A 294 12.44 0.48 -9.77
N ILE A 295 12.58 0.62 -11.09
CA ILE A 295 13.21 1.80 -11.71
C ILE A 295 12.43 3.07 -11.36
N ALA A 296 11.10 3.01 -11.40
CA ALA A 296 10.20 4.10 -11.02
C ALA A 296 10.22 4.43 -9.52
N GLY A 297 11.02 3.70 -8.72
CA GLY A 297 11.26 3.98 -7.31
C GLY A 297 10.41 3.18 -6.34
N ALA A 298 9.76 2.10 -6.77
CA ALA A 298 9.26 1.11 -5.82
C ALA A 298 10.44 0.49 -5.07
N ASN A 299 10.33 0.33 -3.76
CA ASN A 299 11.38 -0.22 -2.90
C ASN A 299 10.83 -1.08 -1.75
N SER A 300 9.61 -1.55 -1.88
CA SER A 300 8.99 -2.48 -0.93
C SER A 300 8.05 -3.42 -1.65
N ILE A 301 7.97 -4.67 -1.20
CA ILE A 301 7.02 -5.68 -1.69
C ILE A 301 6.39 -6.44 -0.53
N PHE A 302 5.24 -7.06 -0.80
CA PHE A 302 4.79 -8.20 -0.02
C PHE A 302 5.37 -9.49 -0.59
N TYR A 303 5.90 -10.31 0.29
CA TYR A 303 6.59 -11.56 0.06
C TYR A 303 5.70 -12.74 0.51
N GLY A 304 5.85 -13.89 -0.16
CA GLY A 304 5.03 -15.08 0.12
C GLY A 304 3.87 -15.25 -0.87
N ALA A 305 3.41 -16.50 -1.02
CA ALA A 305 2.49 -16.91 -2.08
C ALA A 305 1.06 -16.34 -1.98
N LYS A 306 0.72 -15.64 -0.89
CA LYS A 306 -0.63 -15.15 -0.64
C LYS A 306 -0.64 -13.82 0.09
N LEU A 307 -1.51 -12.91 -0.37
CA LEU A 307 -1.91 -11.69 0.35
C LEU A 307 -3.31 -11.89 0.89
N LEU A 308 -3.55 -11.72 2.17
CA LEU A 308 -4.87 -11.94 2.80
C LEU A 308 -5.65 -13.11 2.18
N THR A 309 -6.29 -12.87 1.04
CA THR A 309 -7.16 -13.83 0.34
C THR A 309 -6.84 -14.01 -1.15
N THR A 310 -5.90 -13.25 -1.70
CA THR A 310 -5.53 -13.28 -3.13
C THR A 310 -4.13 -13.87 -3.34
N PRO A 311 -3.86 -14.51 -4.50
CA PRO A 311 -2.53 -14.96 -4.85
C PRO A 311 -1.51 -13.82 -4.89
N ASN A 312 -0.25 -14.15 -4.70
CA ASN A 312 0.90 -13.27 -4.82
C ASN A 312 2.08 -14.11 -5.36
N PRO A 313 3.06 -13.54 -6.07
CA PRO A 313 4.26 -14.26 -6.48
C PRO A 313 4.91 -14.97 -5.30
N GLY A 314 5.26 -16.23 -5.50
CA GLY A 314 5.92 -17.01 -4.45
C GLY A 314 7.33 -16.50 -4.14
N GLU A 315 7.88 -16.94 -3.03
CA GLU A 315 9.21 -16.55 -2.55
C GLU A 315 10.32 -16.85 -3.57
N ASP A 316 10.28 -18.02 -4.18
CA ASP A 316 11.26 -18.44 -5.19
C ASP A 316 11.25 -17.52 -6.42
N HIS A 317 10.05 -17.08 -6.86
CA HIS A 317 9.90 -16.13 -7.97
C HIS A 317 10.53 -14.78 -7.63
N ASP A 318 10.25 -14.24 -6.46
CA ASP A 318 10.81 -12.96 -6.02
C ASP A 318 12.33 -13.01 -5.87
N GLN A 319 12.87 -14.11 -5.31
CA GLN A 319 14.31 -14.32 -5.20
C GLN A 319 14.98 -14.38 -6.59
N ALA A 320 14.38 -15.13 -7.52
CA ALA A 320 14.88 -15.22 -8.90
C ALA A 320 14.84 -13.86 -9.61
N LEU A 321 13.76 -13.09 -9.43
CA LEU A 321 13.64 -11.75 -9.98
C LEU A 321 14.70 -10.81 -9.41
N PHE A 322 14.88 -10.78 -8.10
CA PHE A 322 15.91 -9.94 -7.46
C PHE A 322 17.31 -10.31 -7.93
N GLN A 323 17.63 -11.60 -8.03
CA GLN A 323 18.92 -12.05 -8.55
C GLN A 323 19.16 -11.54 -9.97
N ARG A 324 18.18 -11.67 -10.86
CA ARG A 324 18.28 -11.20 -12.26
C ARG A 324 18.43 -9.68 -12.35
N LEU A 325 17.83 -8.91 -11.42
CA LEU A 325 17.91 -7.45 -11.39
C LEU A 325 19.09 -6.93 -10.56
N GLY A 326 19.85 -7.78 -9.88
CA GLY A 326 20.95 -7.38 -8.98
C GLY A 326 20.44 -6.64 -7.74
N MET A 327 19.24 -6.96 -7.28
CA MET A 327 18.61 -6.38 -6.10
C MET A 327 18.74 -7.29 -4.89
N VAL A 328 18.65 -6.73 -3.70
CA VAL A 328 18.77 -7.43 -2.43
C VAL A 328 17.68 -7.00 -1.44
N PRO A 329 17.22 -7.89 -0.56
CA PRO A 329 16.38 -7.47 0.56
C PRO A 329 17.09 -6.44 1.44
N MET A 330 16.35 -5.42 1.93
CA MET A 330 16.87 -4.48 2.93
C MET A 330 17.28 -5.24 4.19
N PRO A 331 18.40 -4.87 4.82
CA PRO A 331 18.77 -5.44 6.12
C PRO A 331 17.72 -5.07 7.19
N VAL A 332 17.61 -5.93 8.21
CA VAL A 332 16.73 -5.73 9.39
C VAL A 332 17.26 -4.60 10.26
#